data_d5cd9b158aab91f7005d80359968a3dd
#
_entry.id   d5cd9b158aab91f7005d80359968a3dd
#
_cell.length_a   1.000
_cell.length_b   1.000
_cell.length_c   1.000
_cell.angle_alpha   90.00
_cell.angle_beta   90.00
_cell.angle_gamma   90.00
#
_symmetry.space_group_name_H-M   'P 1'
#
loop_
_entity.id
_entity.type
_entity.pdbx_description
1 polymer ?
#
loop_
_entity_poly.entity_id
_entity_poly.type
_entity_poly.pdbx_seq_one_letter_code
_entity_poly.pdbx_strand_id
1 'polypeptide(L)'
;MVSQKRESARSLQLLLIGGTRPFAEEVARLLELNGHQVDYAASGRLGLRLATEHRFDAVVICAHANGTLDGFQICEAMRANPHHDVSIVMLGESTDATITAFRAGADAYMALPFAREELEARMQALLRRTRAISTTTLRVHTLELDLTTLEAHREGHRLPVTRTGMRILRLLLEAAPSLVTRRRLHETLWGGDYDHQSDAKVRAHIYALRGIVDKPFDRPLIHTHRCCGYRISA
;
A
#
# COMPACT_ATOMS: atom_id res chain seq x y z
N MET A 1 -34.51 -17.52 -15.29
CA MET A 1 -33.92 -17.48 -13.95
C MET A 1 -32.41 -17.60 -14.10
N VAL A 2 -31.71 -16.50 -14.16
CA VAL A 2 -30.24 -16.48 -14.25
C VAL A 2 -29.73 -16.20 -12.85
N SER A 3 -29.19 -17.22 -12.21
CA SER A 3 -28.56 -17.14 -10.90
C SER A 3 -27.23 -16.41 -11.09
N GLN A 4 -27.21 -15.08 -10.86
CA GLN A 4 -25.95 -14.36 -10.75
C GLN A 4 -25.22 -14.85 -9.50
N LYS A 5 -24.20 -15.67 -9.73
CA LYS A 5 -23.20 -16.05 -8.76
C LYS A 5 -22.56 -14.74 -8.25
N ARG A 6 -22.96 -14.29 -7.05
CA ARG A 6 -22.26 -13.23 -6.32
C ARG A 6 -20.84 -13.76 -6.11
N GLU A 7 -19.88 -13.24 -6.86
CA GLU A 7 -18.48 -13.37 -6.51
C GLU A 7 -18.34 -12.90 -5.06
N SER A 8 -17.89 -13.77 -4.21
CA SER A 8 -17.63 -13.50 -2.80
C SER A 8 -16.65 -12.32 -2.73
N ALA A 9 -17.17 -11.12 -2.49
CA ALA A 9 -16.37 -9.92 -2.31
C ALA A 9 -15.48 -10.17 -1.08
N ARG A 10 -14.17 -10.13 -1.29
CA ARG A 10 -13.17 -10.29 -0.21
C ARG A 10 -13.42 -9.20 0.84
N SER A 11 -13.48 -9.59 2.11
CA SER A 11 -13.49 -8.66 3.23
C SER A 11 -12.25 -7.76 3.18
N LEU A 12 -12.44 -6.45 3.29
CA LEU A 12 -11.38 -5.44 3.26
C LEU A 12 -11.15 -4.92 4.68
N GLN A 13 -9.89 -4.55 4.95
CA GLN A 13 -9.49 -3.81 6.14
C GLN A 13 -9.52 -2.32 5.80
N LEU A 14 -10.44 -1.59 6.38
CA LEU A 14 -10.68 -0.16 6.11
C LEU A 14 -10.37 0.67 7.35
N LEU A 15 -9.79 1.85 7.16
CA LEU A 15 -9.65 2.85 8.21
C LEU A 15 -10.57 4.03 7.92
N LEU A 16 -11.46 4.33 8.86
CA LEU A 16 -12.33 5.51 8.81
C LEU A 16 -11.77 6.59 9.74
N ILE A 17 -11.51 7.79 9.21
CA ILE A 17 -10.91 8.90 9.96
C ILE A 17 -11.85 10.09 10.02
N GLY A 18 -12.12 10.57 11.23
CA GLY A 18 -12.88 11.79 11.49
C GLY A 18 -14.40 11.64 11.39
N GLY A 19 -15.07 12.76 11.13
CA GLY A 19 -16.53 12.85 11.14
C GLY A 19 -17.14 12.98 12.55
N THR A 20 -18.37 13.47 12.62
CA THR A 20 -19.13 13.39 13.88
C THR A 20 -19.40 11.92 14.21
N ARG A 21 -19.48 11.59 15.51
CA ARG A 21 -19.67 10.21 15.93
C ARG A 21 -20.88 9.51 15.28
N PRO A 22 -22.07 10.14 15.20
CA PRO A 22 -23.23 9.53 14.52
C PRO A 22 -22.96 9.25 13.03
N PHE A 23 -22.31 10.19 12.34
CA PHE A 23 -21.96 10.03 10.92
C PHE A 23 -20.93 8.91 10.70
N ALA A 24 -19.89 8.87 11.51
CA ALA A 24 -18.87 7.84 11.44
C ALA A 24 -19.44 6.44 11.73
N GLU A 25 -20.34 6.32 12.71
CA GLU A 25 -21.02 5.06 13.02
C GLU A 25 -21.91 4.60 11.85
N GLU A 26 -22.59 5.53 11.16
CA GLU A 26 -23.40 5.21 9.99
C GLU A 26 -22.53 4.73 8.82
N VAL A 27 -21.45 5.46 8.51
CA VAL A 27 -20.52 5.07 7.43
C VAL A 27 -19.87 3.72 7.75
N ALA A 28 -19.39 3.52 8.97
CA ALA A 28 -18.80 2.24 9.40
C ALA A 28 -19.80 1.10 9.22
N ARG A 29 -21.03 1.27 9.70
CA ARG A 29 -22.10 0.28 9.55
C ARG A 29 -22.39 -0.06 8.08
N LEU A 30 -22.42 0.95 7.19
CA LEU A 30 -22.63 0.70 5.76
C LEU A 30 -21.51 -0.15 5.15
N LEU A 31 -20.26 0.11 5.52
CA LEU A 31 -19.10 -0.65 5.06
C LEU A 31 -19.08 -2.08 5.63
N GLU A 32 -19.40 -2.23 6.93
CA GLU A 32 -19.49 -3.53 7.60
C GLU A 32 -20.61 -4.41 7.04
N LEU A 33 -21.77 -3.83 6.71
CA LEU A 33 -22.86 -4.55 6.05
C LEU A 33 -22.49 -5.10 4.67
N ASN A 34 -21.44 -4.56 4.04
CA ASN A 34 -20.86 -5.08 2.80
C ASN A 34 -19.74 -6.11 3.05
N GLY A 35 -19.52 -6.49 4.32
CA GLY A 35 -18.56 -7.53 4.70
C GLY A 35 -17.14 -7.02 4.93
N HIS A 36 -16.92 -5.70 5.04
CA HIS A 36 -15.63 -5.12 5.33
C HIS A 36 -15.38 -5.03 6.85
N GLN A 37 -14.13 -4.95 7.25
CA GLN A 37 -13.74 -4.66 8.63
C GLN A 37 -13.30 -3.19 8.71
N VAL A 38 -13.84 -2.44 9.68
CA VAL A 38 -13.62 -0.99 9.76
C VAL A 38 -13.01 -0.63 11.10
N ASP A 39 -11.80 -0.08 11.06
CA ASP A 39 -11.18 0.56 12.21
C ASP A 39 -11.53 2.06 12.19
N TYR A 40 -11.93 2.62 13.33
CA TYR A 40 -12.31 4.01 13.44
C TYR A 40 -11.30 4.84 14.22
N ALA A 41 -10.88 5.96 13.63
CA ALA A 41 -10.05 6.98 14.28
C ALA A 41 -10.83 8.28 14.43
N ALA A 42 -11.16 8.65 15.65
CA ALA A 42 -11.93 9.86 15.95
C ALA A 42 -11.18 11.17 15.64
N SER A 43 -9.85 11.13 15.44
CA SER A 43 -9.04 12.30 15.11
C SER A 43 -8.01 11.99 14.03
N GLY A 44 -7.63 13.03 13.28
CA GLY A 44 -6.61 12.90 12.23
C GLY A 44 -5.27 12.36 12.74
N ARG A 45 -4.81 12.80 13.92
CA ARG A 45 -3.57 12.32 14.54
C ARG A 45 -3.62 10.82 14.83
N LEU A 46 -4.74 10.32 15.36
CA LEU A 46 -4.94 8.89 15.60
C LEU A 46 -4.96 8.12 14.28
N GLY A 47 -5.67 8.65 13.27
CA GLY A 47 -5.75 8.04 11.94
C GLY A 47 -4.38 7.91 11.27
N LEU A 48 -3.57 8.96 11.26
CA LEU A 48 -2.20 8.93 10.73
C LEU A 48 -1.32 7.90 11.45
N ARG A 49 -1.44 7.79 12.78
CA ARG A 49 -0.71 6.79 13.55
C ARG A 49 -1.15 5.37 13.18
N LEU A 50 -2.46 5.10 13.17
CA LEU A 50 -2.99 3.77 12.81
C LEU A 50 -2.59 3.38 11.39
N ALA A 51 -2.66 4.31 10.43
CA ALA A 51 -2.22 4.06 9.07
C ALA A 51 -0.72 3.71 8.97
N THR A 52 0.11 4.19 9.91
CA THR A 52 1.55 3.85 9.97
C THR A 52 1.80 2.51 10.64
N GLU A 53 1.05 2.19 11.71
CA GLU A 53 1.22 0.98 12.52
C GLU A 53 0.57 -0.25 11.87
N HIS A 54 -0.53 -0.07 11.14
CA HIS A 54 -1.33 -1.13 10.53
C HIS A 54 -1.44 -0.96 9.01
N ARG A 55 -1.81 -2.04 8.32
CA ARG A 55 -2.08 -2.01 6.87
C ARG A 55 -3.58 -2.02 6.63
N PHE A 56 -4.03 -1.09 5.80
CA PHE A 56 -5.41 -1.01 5.35
C PHE A 56 -5.45 -1.16 3.82
N ASP A 57 -6.54 -1.74 3.32
CA ASP A 57 -6.81 -1.84 1.88
C ASP A 57 -7.24 -0.47 1.31
N ALA A 58 -7.98 0.32 2.11
CA ALA A 58 -8.33 1.70 1.79
C ALA A 58 -8.56 2.52 3.07
N VAL A 59 -8.48 3.84 2.93
CA VAL A 59 -8.77 4.81 3.98
C VAL A 59 -9.93 5.70 3.55
N VAL A 60 -10.91 5.85 4.42
CA VAL A 60 -12.04 6.78 4.25
C VAL A 60 -11.82 7.96 5.17
N ILE A 61 -11.71 9.18 4.64
CA ILE A 61 -11.45 10.40 5.39
C ILE A 61 -12.66 11.32 5.31
N CYS A 62 -13.23 11.72 6.45
CA CYS A 62 -14.23 12.76 6.48
C CYS A 62 -13.55 14.13 6.32
N ALA A 63 -14.01 14.96 5.38
CA ALA A 63 -13.46 16.30 5.14
C ALA A 63 -13.51 17.16 6.42
N HIS A 64 -14.59 17.07 7.17
CA HIS A 64 -14.72 17.67 8.51
C HIS A 64 -14.27 16.67 9.57
N ALA A 65 -12.95 16.51 9.72
CA ALA A 65 -12.40 15.68 10.79
C ALA A 65 -12.38 16.49 12.10
N ASN A 66 -12.76 15.82 13.22
CA ASN A 66 -12.65 16.42 14.54
C ASN A 66 -11.18 16.53 14.96
N GLY A 67 -10.75 17.71 15.38
CA GLY A 67 -9.41 17.92 15.92
C GLY A 67 -8.64 19.08 15.27
N THR A 68 -7.31 19.04 15.39
CA THR A 68 -6.42 20.08 14.91
C THR A 68 -6.09 20.00 13.41
N LEU A 69 -6.40 18.88 12.77
CA LEU A 69 -6.19 18.64 11.34
C LEU A 69 -7.55 18.41 10.69
N ASP A 70 -7.82 19.10 9.59
CA ASP A 70 -8.97 18.80 8.74
C ASP A 70 -8.68 17.59 7.82
N GLY A 71 -9.73 17.10 7.13
CA GLY A 71 -9.60 15.91 6.30
C GLY A 71 -8.63 16.09 5.14
N PHE A 72 -8.50 17.30 4.60
CA PHE A 72 -7.57 17.60 3.49
C PHE A 72 -6.11 17.54 3.98
N GLN A 73 -5.82 18.14 5.12
CA GLN A 73 -4.50 18.10 5.76
C GLN A 73 -4.09 16.66 6.13
N ILE A 74 -5.05 15.83 6.57
CA ILE A 74 -4.81 14.41 6.83
C ILE A 74 -4.43 13.69 5.53
N CYS A 75 -5.17 13.93 4.46
CA CYS A 75 -4.91 13.35 3.13
C CYS A 75 -3.52 13.73 2.62
N GLU A 76 -3.16 15.02 2.67
CA GLU A 76 -1.84 15.53 2.29
C GLU A 76 -0.72 14.89 3.13
N ALA A 77 -0.90 14.80 4.45
CA ALA A 77 0.07 14.18 5.34
C ALA A 77 0.25 12.68 5.03
N MET A 78 -0.82 11.97 4.67
CA MET A 78 -0.71 10.59 4.23
C MET A 78 0.06 10.47 2.91
N ARG A 79 -0.20 11.34 1.93
CA ARG A 79 0.49 11.32 0.63
C ARG A 79 1.95 11.76 0.71
N ALA A 80 2.28 12.63 1.65
CA ALA A 80 3.67 13.04 1.92
C ALA A 80 4.54 11.87 2.43
N ASN A 81 3.92 10.83 2.97
CA ASN A 81 4.64 9.63 3.40
C ASN A 81 4.69 8.58 2.27
N PRO A 82 5.86 8.32 1.65
CA PRO A 82 5.99 7.40 0.52
C PRO A 82 5.65 5.93 0.87
N HIS A 83 5.42 5.62 2.14
CA HIS A 83 5.01 4.30 2.61
C HIS A 83 3.49 4.12 2.65
N HIS A 84 2.71 5.17 2.41
CA HIS A 84 1.24 5.15 2.39
C HIS A 84 0.71 5.15 0.95
N ASP A 85 0.95 4.07 0.22
CA ASP A 85 0.33 3.81 -1.09
C ASP A 85 -1.02 3.10 -0.89
N VAL A 86 -1.91 3.76 -0.15
CA VAL A 86 -3.26 3.28 0.15
C VAL A 86 -4.29 4.11 -0.61
N SER A 87 -5.37 3.48 -1.10
CA SER A 87 -6.48 4.21 -1.72
C SER A 87 -7.21 5.08 -0.69
N ILE A 88 -7.37 6.37 -0.99
CA ILE A 88 -8.04 7.35 -0.12
C ILE A 88 -9.34 7.80 -0.75
N VAL A 89 -10.45 7.58 -0.04
CA VAL A 89 -11.77 8.13 -0.36
C VAL A 89 -12.08 9.25 0.63
N MET A 90 -12.38 10.45 0.14
CA MET A 90 -12.82 11.54 1.00
C MET A 90 -14.33 11.69 0.93
N LEU A 91 -14.96 11.91 2.10
CA LEU A 91 -16.39 12.20 2.26
C LEU A 91 -16.56 13.64 2.74
N GLY A 92 -17.38 14.43 2.08
CA GLY A 92 -17.62 15.83 2.46
C GLY A 92 -19.05 16.30 2.17
N GLU A 93 -19.37 17.51 2.57
CA GLU A 93 -20.75 18.06 2.48
C GLU A 93 -21.01 18.79 1.16
N SER A 94 -19.96 19.28 0.48
CA SER A 94 -20.10 20.09 -0.72
C SER A 94 -19.37 19.50 -1.92
N THR A 95 -19.99 19.51 -3.08
CA THR A 95 -19.36 19.18 -4.35
C THR A 95 -18.21 20.13 -4.74
N ASP A 96 -18.22 21.37 -4.23
CA ASP A 96 -17.19 22.37 -4.51
C ASP A 96 -15.81 21.95 -3.94
N ALA A 97 -15.81 21.12 -2.90
CA ALA A 97 -14.59 20.59 -2.29
C ALA A 97 -13.90 19.49 -3.11
N THR A 98 -14.52 19.03 -4.21
CA THR A 98 -14.00 17.93 -5.04
C THR A 98 -12.60 18.21 -5.58
N ILE A 99 -12.37 19.40 -6.13
CA ILE A 99 -11.06 19.78 -6.69
C ILE A 99 -10.00 19.83 -5.58
N THR A 100 -10.35 20.39 -4.42
CA THR A 100 -9.46 20.47 -3.26
C THR A 100 -9.09 19.08 -2.75
N ALA A 101 -10.05 18.14 -2.69
CA ALA A 101 -9.80 16.76 -2.30
C ALA A 101 -8.80 16.06 -3.22
N PHE A 102 -8.96 16.20 -4.53
CA PHE A 102 -8.02 15.63 -5.50
C PHE A 102 -6.63 16.28 -5.43
N ARG A 103 -6.55 17.59 -5.21
CA ARG A 103 -5.27 18.29 -4.99
C ARG A 103 -4.57 17.83 -3.71
N ALA A 104 -5.32 17.53 -2.66
CA ALA A 104 -4.79 16.94 -1.42
C ALA A 104 -4.35 15.47 -1.60
N GLY A 105 -4.66 14.86 -2.75
CA GLY A 105 -4.22 13.50 -3.09
C GLY A 105 -5.26 12.41 -2.84
N ALA A 106 -6.54 12.74 -2.70
CA ALA A 106 -7.61 11.75 -2.65
C ALA A 106 -7.78 11.05 -4.01
N ASP A 107 -8.06 9.74 -4.00
CA ASP A 107 -8.36 8.97 -5.21
C ASP A 107 -9.83 9.08 -5.61
N ALA A 108 -10.71 9.37 -4.64
CA ALA A 108 -12.11 9.67 -4.86
C ALA A 108 -12.62 10.66 -3.83
N TYR A 109 -13.64 11.42 -4.23
CA TYR A 109 -14.41 12.31 -3.35
C TYR A 109 -15.89 12.04 -3.53
N MET A 110 -16.63 12.03 -2.43
CA MET A 110 -18.08 11.90 -2.43
C MET A 110 -18.72 13.00 -1.57
N ALA A 111 -19.67 13.72 -2.15
CA ALA A 111 -20.45 14.70 -1.44
C ALA A 111 -21.67 14.05 -0.78
N LEU A 112 -22.01 14.49 0.42
CA LEU A 112 -23.25 14.11 1.12
C LEU A 112 -24.46 14.86 0.53
N PRO A 113 -25.64 14.26 0.49
CA PRO A 113 -25.92 12.84 0.80
C PRO A 113 -25.53 11.94 -0.38
N PHE A 114 -25.02 10.75 -0.10
CA PHE A 114 -24.73 9.72 -1.12
C PHE A 114 -25.53 8.44 -0.87
N ALA A 115 -25.77 7.69 -1.94
CA ALA A 115 -26.37 6.38 -1.84
C ALA A 115 -25.33 5.34 -1.36
N ARG A 116 -25.78 4.37 -0.56
CA ARG A 116 -24.93 3.26 -0.10
C ARG A 116 -24.23 2.54 -1.27
N GLU A 117 -25.00 2.29 -2.32
CA GLU A 117 -24.54 1.61 -3.54
C GLU A 117 -23.45 2.41 -4.27
N GLU A 118 -23.49 3.74 -4.17
CA GLU A 118 -22.47 4.61 -4.75
C GLU A 118 -21.14 4.48 -4.00
N LEU A 119 -21.17 4.51 -2.66
CA LEU A 119 -19.96 4.32 -1.85
C LEU A 119 -19.31 2.99 -2.17
N GLU A 120 -20.10 1.92 -2.17
CA GLU A 120 -19.61 0.57 -2.48
C GLU A 120 -19.04 0.47 -3.90
N ALA A 121 -19.74 1.00 -4.90
CA ALA A 121 -19.26 0.99 -6.28
C ALA A 121 -17.93 1.74 -6.46
N ARG A 122 -17.77 2.90 -5.79
CA ARG A 122 -16.52 3.68 -5.83
C ARG A 122 -15.39 2.95 -5.11
N MET A 123 -15.65 2.39 -3.93
CA MET A 123 -14.68 1.59 -3.21
C MET A 123 -14.19 0.41 -4.06
N GLN A 124 -15.11 -0.34 -4.65
CA GLN A 124 -14.76 -1.45 -5.54
C GLN A 124 -14.01 -1.00 -6.80
N ALA A 125 -14.37 0.14 -7.38
CA ALA A 125 -13.67 0.69 -8.55
C ALA A 125 -12.23 1.08 -8.22
N LEU A 126 -12.00 1.73 -7.09
CA LEU A 126 -10.67 2.09 -6.60
C LEU A 126 -9.81 0.85 -6.35
N LEU A 127 -10.37 -0.13 -5.66
CA LEU A 127 -9.66 -1.38 -5.37
C LEU A 127 -9.35 -2.21 -6.62
N ARG A 128 -10.25 -2.20 -7.63
CA ARG A 128 -9.94 -2.78 -8.95
C ARG A 128 -8.80 -2.03 -9.64
N ARG A 129 -8.78 -0.69 -9.56
CA ARG A 129 -7.72 0.15 -10.14
C ARG A 129 -6.38 -0.06 -9.45
N THR A 130 -6.37 -0.12 -8.13
CA THR A 130 -5.18 -0.47 -7.33
C THR A 130 -4.70 -1.90 -7.65
N ARG A 131 -5.63 -2.84 -7.87
CA ARG A 131 -5.33 -4.21 -8.33
C ARG A 131 -4.87 -4.27 -9.80
N ALA A 132 -5.39 -3.43 -10.67
CA ALA A 132 -5.02 -3.41 -12.10
C ALA A 132 -3.71 -2.68 -12.37
N ILE A 133 -3.32 -1.75 -11.49
CA ILE A 133 -1.99 -1.13 -11.47
C ILE A 133 -0.99 -2.06 -10.76
N SER A 134 -1.45 -2.87 -9.83
CA SER A 134 -0.75 -4.05 -9.34
C SER A 134 -0.99 -5.19 -10.34
N THR A 135 -0.10 -5.36 -11.29
CA THR A 135 0.32 -6.73 -11.58
C THR A 135 0.71 -7.27 -10.22
N THR A 136 -0.21 -7.99 -9.60
CA THR A 136 -0.09 -8.48 -8.21
C THR A 136 1.13 -9.36 -8.03
N THR A 137 1.80 -9.68 -9.12
CA THR A 137 2.99 -10.51 -9.15
C THR A 137 4.07 -9.85 -9.98
N LEU A 138 5.13 -9.42 -9.33
CA LEU A 138 6.37 -9.05 -10.01
C LEU A 138 7.11 -10.32 -10.40
N ARG A 139 7.51 -10.43 -11.66
CA ARG A 139 8.18 -11.62 -12.15
C ARG A 139 9.43 -11.28 -12.96
N VAL A 140 10.53 -11.94 -12.63
CA VAL A 140 11.75 -11.94 -13.44
C VAL A 140 12.25 -13.37 -13.53
N HIS A 141 12.24 -13.92 -14.72
CA HIS A 141 12.58 -15.31 -15.00
C HIS A 141 11.69 -16.27 -14.17
N THR A 142 12.27 -17.05 -13.26
CA THR A 142 11.57 -18.01 -12.40
C THR A 142 11.24 -17.45 -11.02
N LEU A 143 11.62 -16.21 -10.72
CA LEU A 143 11.37 -15.53 -9.46
C LEU A 143 10.08 -14.71 -9.55
N GLU A 144 9.18 -14.95 -8.62
CA GLU A 144 7.87 -14.31 -8.53
C GLU A 144 7.70 -13.74 -7.12
N LEU A 145 7.16 -12.54 -7.04
CA LEU A 145 6.77 -11.89 -5.79
C LEU A 145 5.32 -11.44 -5.90
N ASP A 146 4.45 -12.07 -5.14
CA ASP A 146 3.07 -11.63 -5.00
C ASP A 146 3.02 -10.46 -4.01
N LEU A 147 2.60 -9.30 -4.51
CA LEU A 147 2.51 -8.05 -3.71
C LEU A 147 1.28 -8.02 -2.79
N THR A 148 0.30 -8.91 -3.02
CA THR A 148 -0.91 -9.01 -2.19
C THR A 148 -0.68 -9.89 -0.98
N THR A 149 -0.12 -11.10 -1.21
CA THR A 149 0.16 -12.05 -0.13
C THR A 149 1.51 -11.80 0.53
N LEU A 150 2.37 -10.99 -0.11
CA LEU A 150 3.78 -10.78 0.27
C LEU A 150 4.53 -12.11 0.36
N GLU A 151 4.28 -12.99 -0.59
CA GLU A 151 4.96 -14.25 -0.74
C GLU A 151 5.87 -14.24 -1.96
N ALA A 152 7.08 -14.73 -1.81
CA ALA A 152 8.01 -14.92 -2.90
C ALA A 152 8.13 -16.38 -3.26
N HIS A 153 8.15 -16.68 -4.55
CA HIS A 153 8.34 -18.03 -5.07
C HIS A 153 9.44 -18.03 -6.13
N ARG A 154 10.18 -19.12 -6.23
CA ARG A 154 11.12 -19.36 -7.31
C ARG A 154 11.01 -20.81 -7.76
N GLU A 155 10.83 -21.02 -9.06
CA GLU A 155 10.62 -22.37 -9.64
C GLU A 155 9.48 -23.14 -8.93
N GLY A 156 8.42 -22.42 -8.52
CA GLY A 156 7.30 -23.00 -7.78
C GLY A 156 7.53 -23.20 -6.28
N HIS A 157 8.74 -23.02 -5.77
CA HIS A 157 9.06 -23.18 -4.35
C HIS A 157 8.87 -21.86 -3.60
N ARG A 158 8.14 -21.90 -2.49
CA ARG A 158 7.99 -20.74 -1.60
C ARG A 158 9.30 -20.42 -0.90
N LEU A 159 9.69 -19.13 -0.95
CA LEU A 159 10.93 -18.65 -0.36
C LEU A 159 10.67 -18.04 1.03
N PRO A 160 11.39 -18.46 2.10
CA PRO A 160 11.23 -17.93 3.45
C PRO A 160 11.93 -16.56 3.60
N VAL A 161 11.52 -15.57 2.83
CA VAL A 161 12.14 -14.24 2.81
C VAL A 161 11.63 -13.41 4.00
N THR A 162 12.56 -12.75 4.73
CA THR A 162 12.22 -11.85 5.82
C THR A 162 11.49 -10.60 5.32
N ARG A 163 10.78 -9.87 6.21
CA ARG A 163 10.07 -8.63 5.85
C ARG A 163 10.98 -7.60 5.17
N THR A 164 12.20 -7.38 5.67
CA THR A 164 13.18 -6.49 5.04
C THR A 164 13.66 -7.03 3.69
N GLY A 165 13.91 -8.34 3.62
CA GLY A 165 14.24 -9.02 2.37
C GLY A 165 13.15 -8.86 1.30
N MET A 166 11.87 -8.96 1.68
CA MET A 166 10.74 -8.71 0.77
C MET A 166 10.73 -7.29 0.21
N ARG A 167 10.98 -6.29 1.06
CA ARG A 167 11.07 -4.89 0.62
C ARG A 167 12.22 -4.67 -0.35
N ILE A 168 13.38 -5.27 -0.09
CA ILE A 168 14.52 -5.23 -1.03
C ILE A 168 14.16 -5.95 -2.33
N LEU A 169 13.60 -7.14 -2.25
CA LEU A 169 13.22 -7.95 -3.41
C LEU A 169 12.22 -7.20 -4.31
N ARG A 170 11.22 -6.57 -3.70
CA ARG A 170 10.26 -5.69 -4.39
C ARG A 170 10.96 -4.58 -5.16
N LEU A 171 11.83 -3.79 -4.50
CA LEU A 171 12.55 -2.69 -5.16
C LEU A 171 13.41 -3.16 -6.34
N LEU A 172 14.07 -4.31 -6.20
CA LEU A 172 14.89 -4.87 -7.25
C LEU A 172 14.04 -5.38 -8.42
N LEU A 173 12.90 -6.03 -8.16
CA LEU A 173 11.99 -6.53 -9.18
C LEU A 173 11.27 -5.40 -9.91
N GLU A 174 10.82 -4.36 -9.21
CA GLU A 174 10.21 -3.16 -9.82
C GLU A 174 11.18 -2.41 -10.73
N ALA A 175 12.46 -2.41 -10.40
CA ALA A 175 13.49 -1.74 -11.19
C ALA A 175 14.05 -2.61 -12.31
N ALA A 176 13.81 -3.92 -12.30
CA ALA A 176 14.44 -4.86 -13.24
C ALA A 176 14.12 -4.50 -14.70
N PRO A 177 15.12 -4.61 -15.60
CA PRO A 177 16.51 -5.04 -15.40
C PRO A 177 17.47 -3.93 -14.95
N SER A 178 16.96 -2.75 -14.59
CA SER A 178 17.75 -1.58 -14.21
C SER A 178 18.44 -1.75 -12.86
N LEU A 179 19.50 -0.94 -12.63
CA LEU A 179 20.27 -0.95 -11.41
C LEU A 179 19.56 -0.17 -10.29
N VAL A 180 19.53 -0.73 -9.09
CA VAL A 180 19.16 -0.02 -7.86
C VAL A 180 20.41 0.28 -7.05
N THR A 181 20.67 1.57 -6.78
CA THR A 181 21.85 1.99 -6.01
C THR A 181 21.69 1.60 -4.53
N ARG A 182 22.82 1.39 -3.84
CA ARG A 182 22.81 1.09 -2.39
C ARG A 182 22.18 2.22 -1.59
N ARG A 183 22.45 3.46 -1.99
CA ARG A 183 21.85 4.65 -1.39
C ARG A 183 20.32 4.60 -1.51
N ARG A 184 19.77 4.35 -2.69
CA ARG A 184 18.33 4.24 -2.90
C ARG A 184 17.70 3.11 -2.08
N LEU A 185 18.37 1.96 -1.97
CA LEU A 185 17.94 0.86 -1.09
C LEU A 185 17.87 1.32 0.36
N HIS A 186 18.90 1.99 0.85
CA HIS A 186 18.95 2.48 2.23
C HIS A 186 17.85 3.51 2.50
N GLU A 187 17.77 4.57 1.68
CA GLU A 187 16.79 5.66 1.82
C GLU A 187 15.35 5.13 1.82
N THR A 188 15.04 4.19 0.92
CA THR A 188 13.67 3.61 0.83
C THR A 188 13.35 2.67 2.00
N LEU A 189 14.33 1.97 2.56
CA LEU A 189 14.09 0.97 3.60
C LEU A 189 14.11 1.55 5.00
N TRP A 190 15.00 2.48 5.28
CA TRP A 190 15.24 3.00 6.62
C TRP A 190 15.16 4.53 6.73
N GLY A 191 15.26 5.26 5.59
CA GLY A 191 15.37 6.72 5.59
C GLY A 191 16.70 7.21 6.14
N GLY A 192 16.84 8.55 6.24
CA GLY A 192 18.03 9.19 6.81
C GLY A 192 19.23 9.22 5.86
N ASP A 193 20.34 9.74 6.39
CA ASP A 193 21.58 9.91 5.63
C ASP A 193 22.27 8.57 5.35
N TYR A 194 22.86 8.47 4.16
CA TYR A 194 23.59 7.29 3.72
C TYR A 194 25.07 7.43 4.04
N ASP A 195 25.60 6.54 4.88
CA ASP A 195 26.98 6.47 5.32
C ASP A 195 27.62 5.08 5.13
N HIS A 196 28.82 4.87 5.64
CA HIS A 196 29.51 3.58 5.58
C HIS A 196 28.80 2.45 6.34
N GLN A 197 28.13 2.76 7.46
CA GLN A 197 27.36 1.77 8.23
C GLN A 197 26.11 1.34 7.45
N SER A 198 25.46 2.29 6.79
CA SER A 198 24.35 2.07 5.89
C SER A 198 24.73 1.13 4.74
N ASP A 199 25.91 1.31 4.15
CA ASP A 199 26.44 0.45 3.10
C ASP A 199 26.66 -1.00 3.58
N ALA A 200 27.23 -1.16 4.76
CA ALA A 200 27.42 -2.48 5.38
C ALA A 200 26.09 -3.18 5.67
N LYS A 201 25.09 -2.42 6.15
CA LYS A 201 23.73 -2.91 6.44
C LYS A 201 23.04 -3.41 5.16
N VAL A 202 23.09 -2.63 4.08
CA VAL A 202 22.54 -3.06 2.77
C VAL A 202 23.21 -4.34 2.30
N ARG A 203 24.55 -4.42 2.35
CA ARG A 203 25.31 -5.61 1.94
C ARG A 203 24.92 -6.85 2.71
N ALA A 204 24.77 -6.74 4.03
CA ALA A 204 24.36 -7.87 4.87
C ALA A 204 22.98 -8.41 4.48
N HIS A 205 22.00 -7.53 4.24
CA HIS A 205 20.67 -7.95 3.80
C HIS A 205 20.67 -8.58 2.40
N ILE A 206 21.44 -8.04 1.46
CA ILE A 206 21.60 -8.66 0.13
C ILE A 206 22.28 -10.04 0.22
N TYR A 207 23.29 -10.19 1.08
CA TYR A 207 23.92 -11.48 1.31
C TYR A 207 22.92 -12.52 1.84
N ALA A 208 22.14 -12.15 2.86
CA ALA A 208 21.10 -13.02 3.40
C ALA A 208 20.03 -13.36 2.35
N LEU A 209 19.60 -12.36 1.56
CA LEU A 209 18.61 -12.54 0.50
C LEU A 209 19.11 -13.52 -0.58
N ARG A 210 20.39 -13.42 -1.00
CA ARG A 210 20.99 -14.38 -1.92
C ARG A 210 21.05 -15.80 -1.36
N GLY A 211 21.22 -15.93 -0.06
CA GLY A 211 21.15 -17.23 0.60
C GLY A 211 19.83 -17.97 0.37
N ILE A 212 18.75 -17.21 0.20
CA ILE A 212 17.38 -17.71 0.02
C ILE A 212 17.00 -17.75 -1.46
N VAL A 213 17.30 -16.69 -2.21
CA VAL A 213 16.85 -16.50 -3.59
C VAL A 213 17.77 -17.19 -4.60
N ASP A 214 19.09 -17.19 -4.38
CA ASP A 214 20.05 -17.66 -5.37
C ASP A 214 20.68 -19.02 -5.03
N LYS A 215 21.18 -19.19 -3.79
CA LYS A 215 21.97 -20.40 -3.42
C LYS A 215 21.25 -21.74 -3.64
N PRO A 216 19.93 -21.87 -3.42
CA PRO A 216 19.23 -23.12 -3.64
C PRO A 216 19.00 -23.47 -5.12
N PHE A 217 19.34 -22.57 -6.04
CA PHE A 217 19.03 -22.66 -7.48
C PHE A 217 20.28 -22.55 -8.34
N ASP A 218 20.25 -23.11 -9.54
CA ASP A 218 21.40 -23.20 -10.43
C ASP A 218 21.90 -21.84 -10.95
N ARG A 219 20.99 -20.88 -11.11
CA ARG A 219 21.32 -19.57 -11.69
C ARG A 219 21.07 -18.44 -10.71
N PRO A 220 22.10 -17.62 -10.38
CA PRO A 220 21.88 -16.43 -9.56
C PRO A 220 21.12 -15.37 -10.35
N LEU A 221 20.14 -14.72 -9.71
CA LEU A 221 19.36 -13.62 -10.30
C LEU A 221 19.76 -12.26 -9.74
N ILE A 222 20.31 -12.21 -8.52
CA ILE A 222 20.73 -10.96 -7.87
C ILE A 222 22.18 -10.68 -8.21
N HIS A 223 22.44 -9.71 -9.08
CA HIS A 223 23.78 -9.33 -9.53
C HIS A 223 24.29 -8.08 -8.82
N THR A 224 25.59 -8.06 -8.52
CA THR A 224 26.28 -6.89 -7.97
C THR A 224 26.96 -6.11 -9.07
N HIS A 225 26.69 -4.81 -9.13
CA HIS A 225 27.51 -3.85 -9.86
C HIS A 225 28.46 -3.17 -8.88
N ARG A 226 29.75 -3.44 -9.00
CA ARG A 226 30.78 -2.87 -8.11
C ARG A 226 30.63 -1.36 -8.03
N CYS A 227 30.75 -0.81 -6.83
CA CYS A 227 30.63 0.62 -6.49
C CYS A 227 29.26 1.26 -6.74
N CYS A 228 28.29 0.59 -7.39
CA CYS A 228 27.01 1.17 -7.78
C CYS A 228 25.83 0.62 -6.99
N GLY A 229 25.58 -0.69 -7.07
CA GLY A 229 24.40 -1.28 -6.47
C GLY A 229 24.11 -2.70 -6.90
N TYR A 230 22.82 -3.01 -7.01
CA TYR A 230 22.33 -4.35 -7.33
C TYR A 230 21.25 -4.31 -8.39
N ARG A 231 21.12 -5.37 -9.15
CA ARG A 231 20.01 -5.58 -10.10
C ARG A 231 19.54 -7.02 -10.07
N ILE A 232 18.32 -7.25 -10.51
CA ILE A 232 17.82 -8.58 -10.86
C ILE A 232 17.77 -8.70 -12.38
N SER A 233 18.36 -9.74 -12.89
CA SER A 233 18.28 -10.13 -14.32
C SER A 233 18.46 -11.64 -14.46
N ALA A 234 17.99 -12.18 -15.58
CA ALA A 234 18.22 -13.58 -15.97
C ALA A 234 19.69 -13.81 -16.36
#